data_570880a857c775bf4350639438fa8e30
#
_entry.id   570880a857c775bf4350639438fa8e30
#
_cell.length_a   1.000
_cell.length_b   1.000
_cell.length_c   1.000
_cell.angle_alpha   90.00
_cell.angle_beta   90.00
_cell.angle_gamma   90.00
#
_symmetry.space_group_name_H-M   'P 1'
#
loop_
_entity.id
_entity.type
_entity.pdbx_description
1 polymer ?
#
loop_
_entity_poly.entity_id
_entity_poly.type
_entity_poly.pdbx_seq_one_letter_code
_entity_poly.pdbx_strand_id
1 'polypeptide(L)'
;MPKKKASFKIPDDVDLTAKAEGFIDKGGISEATKAKRKSIENRFEEFVQQYKGVSFNILVQNALESAEGRMELQLVLMAFFTSMKIDTDLDENGEALPPMKNTCEGYKSHLRMIILGKSDGKLDTSNPVMFKTYKVIFHLI
;
A
#
# COMPACT_ATOMS: atom_id res chain seq x y z
N MET A 1 -26.50 -38.50 15.13
CA MET A 1 -27.10 -37.21 15.33
C MET A 1 -26.14 -36.13 14.86
N PRO A 2 -26.58 -35.30 13.95
CA PRO A 2 -25.68 -34.23 13.54
C PRO A 2 -25.36 -33.35 14.74
N LYS A 3 -24.09 -33.21 14.98
CA LYS A 3 -23.64 -32.35 16.05
C LYS A 3 -24.10 -30.93 15.72
N LYS A 4 -24.89 -30.36 16.58
CA LYS A 4 -25.26 -28.97 16.42
C LYS A 4 -23.99 -28.13 16.36
N LYS A 5 -23.72 -27.53 15.23
CA LYS A 5 -22.66 -26.57 15.17
C LYS A 5 -22.89 -25.52 16.24
N ALA A 6 -21.84 -25.15 16.93
CA ALA A 6 -21.92 -24.04 17.87
C ALA A 6 -22.66 -22.92 17.14
N SER A 7 -23.89 -22.66 17.52
CA SER A 7 -24.61 -21.55 16.94
C SER A 7 -23.89 -20.28 17.27
N PHE A 8 -23.77 -19.43 16.27
CA PHE A 8 -23.20 -18.12 16.44
C PHE A 8 -24.00 -17.37 17.49
N LYS A 9 -23.37 -17.08 18.63
CA LYS A 9 -24.03 -16.33 19.70
C LYS A 9 -23.47 -14.91 19.73
N ILE A 10 -24.37 -13.96 19.64
CA ILE A 10 -24.05 -12.57 19.86
C ILE A 10 -24.06 -12.35 21.39
N PRO A 11 -22.95 -11.87 21.99
CA PRO A 11 -22.93 -11.55 23.40
C PRO A 11 -23.96 -10.47 23.74
N ASP A 12 -24.69 -10.65 24.83
CA ASP A 12 -25.75 -9.73 25.22
C ASP A 12 -25.25 -8.32 25.56
N ASP A 13 -24.00 -8.20 25.95
CA ASP A 13 -23.37 -6.93 26.32
C ASP A 13 -22.71 -6.22 25.15
N VAL A 14 -22.84 -6.74 23.93
CA VAL A 14 -22.17 -6.19 22.74
C VAL A 14 -23.22 -5.66 21.76
N ASP A 15 -23.11 -4.39 21.45
CA ASP A 15 -23.90 -3.79 20.37
C ASP A 15 -23.12 -3.92 19.06
N LEU A 16 -23.44 -4.94 18.28
CA LEU A 16 -22.80 -5.20 16.98
C LEU A 16 -23.08 -4.10 15.97
N THR A 17 -24.24 -3.47 16.04
CA THR A 17 -24.59 -2.39 15.13
C THR A 17 -23.68 -1.19 15.35
N ALA A 18 -23.50 -0.79 16.62
CA ALA A 18 -22.62 0.31 16.97
C ALA A 18 -21.19 0.04 16.56
N LYS A 19 -20.69 -1.20 16.75
CA LYS A 19 -19.34 -1.59 16.33
C LYS A 19 -19.19 -1.57 14.81
N ALA A 20 -20.20 -2.08 14.08
CA ALA A 20 -20.16 -2.07 12.63
C ALA A 20 -20.18 -0.64 12.08
N GLU A 21 -21.00 0.23 12.65
CA GLU A 21 -21.01 1.64 12.29
C GLU A 21 -19.68 2.32 12.56
N GLY A 22 -19.04 2.00 13.69
CA GLY A 22 -17.71 2.51 14.01
C GLY A 22 -16.66 2.08 12.98
N PHE A 23 -16.73 0.85 12.47
CA PHE A 23 -15.84 0.39 11.41
C PHE A 23 -16.12 1.11 10.09
N ILE A 24 -17.36 1.35 9.75
CA ILE A 24 -17.73 2.08 8.55
C ILE A 24 -17.20 3.51 8.62
N ASP A 25 -17.41 4.20 9.74
CA ASP A 25 -16.95 5.57 9.97
C ASP A 25 -15.43 5.68 9.87
N LYS A 26 -14.71 4.67 10.32
CA LYS A 26 -13.24 4.64 10.27
C LYS A 26 -12.69 4.07 8.96
N GLY A 27 -13.55 3.75 7.99
CA GLY A 27 -13.13 3.11 6.75
C GLY A 27 -12.60 1.69 6.97
N GLY A 28 -12.99 1.03 8.07
CA GLY A 28 -12.59 -0.34 8.38
C GLY A 28 -11.15 -0.51 8.85
N ILE A 29 -10.42 0.56 9.11
CA ILE A 29 -9.03 0.50 9.54
C ILE A 29 -8.81 1.26 10.85
N SER A 30 -7.79 0.84 11.60
CA SER A 30 -7.43 1.48 12.87
C SER A 30 -6.77 2.84 12.65
N GLU A 31 -6.77 3.67 13.70
CA GLU A 31 -6.09 4.96 13.67
C GLU A 31 -4.58 4.79 13.44
N ALA A 32 -3.97 3.75 14.02
CA ALA A 32 -2.55 3.45 13.82
C ALA A 32 -2.25 3.14 12.35
N THR A 33 -3.12 2.38 11.69
CA THR A 33 -2.96 2.06 10.27
C THR A 33 -3.12 3.31 9.40
N LYS A 34 -4.08 4.18 9.71
CA LYS A 34 -4.26 5.45 9.02
C LYS A 34 -3.04 6.34 9.12
N ALA A 35 -2.49 6.47 10.32
CA ALA A 35 -1.29 7.27 10.57
C ALA A 35 -0.09 6.72 9.79
N LYS A 36 0.08 5.40 9.77
CA LYS A 36 1.15 4.75 9.03
C LYS A 36 1.00 4.98 7.53
N ARG A 37 -0.21 4.83 6.99
CA ARG A 37 -0.48 5.12 5.57
C ARG A 37 -0.16 6.56 5.21
N LYS A 38 -0.56 7.50 6.07
CA LYS A 38 -0.28 8.91 5.83
C LYS A 38 1.22 9.19 5.80
N SER A 39 1.97 8.57 6.71
CA SER A 39 3.43 8.69 6.74
C SER A 39 4.06 8.15 5.46
N ILE A 40 3.62 6.99 4.99
CA ILE A 40 4.12 6.37 3.76
C ILE A 40 3.75 7.23 2.55
N GLU A 41 2.52 7.72 2.49
CA GLU A 41 2.06 8.61 1.43
C GLU A 41 2.93 9.86 1.34
N ASN A 42 3.22 10.51 2.47
CA ASN A 42 4.05 11.70 2.53
C ASN A 42 5.47 11.40 2.04
N ARG A 43 6.03 10.27 2.44
CA ARG A 43 7.37 9.87 2.03
C ARG A 43 7.43 9.60 0.53
N PHE A 44 6.42 8.93 -0.01
CA PHE A 44 6.34 8.67 -1.44
C PHE A 44 6.14 9.98 -2.23
N GLU A 45 5.29 10.89 -1.71
CA GLU A 45 5.07 12.20 -2.32
C GLU A 45 6.38 12.99 -2.44
N GLU A 46 7.17 13.02 -1.38
CA GLU A 46 8.49 13.67 -1.41
C GLU A 46 9.40 13.03 -2.46
N PHE A 47 9.42 11.71 -2.52
CA PHE A 47 10.21 11.00 -3.51
C PHE A 47 9.78 11.33 -4.94
N VAL A 48 8.48 11.33 -5.22
CA VAL A 48 7.94 11.63 -6.55
C VAL A 48 8.34 13.05 -6.97
N GLN A 49 8.22 14.02 -6.07
CA GLN A 49 8.59 15.41 -6.35
C GLN A 49 10.07 15.56 -6.66
N GLN A 50 10.93 14.88 -5.91
CA GLN A 50 12.37 14.92 -6.15
C GLN A 50 12.76 14.16 -7.42
N TYR A 51 12.14 13.04 -7.67
CA TYR A 51 12.51 12.16 -8.79
C TYR A 51 11.94 12.63 -10.13
N LYS A 52 10.70 13.10 -10.15
CA LYS A 52 9.99 13.49 -11.38
C LYS A 52 9.62 14.96 -11.44
N GLY A 53 9.68 15.68 -10.33
CA GLY A 53 9.26 17.07 -10.29
C GLY A 53 7.76 17.28 -10.41
N VAL A 54 6.95 16.24 -10.18
CA VAL A 54 5.48 16.32 -10.21
C VAL A 54 4.91 15.78 -8.90
N SER A 55 3.64 16.10 -8.63
CA SER A 55 2.99 15.57 -7.45
C SER A 55 2.51 14.13 -7.67
N PHE A 56 2.29 13.41 -6.58
CA PHE A 56 1.74 12.06 -6.61
C PHE A 56 0.36 12.05 -7.30
N ASN A 57 -0.47 13.04 -7.02
CA ASN A 57 -1.80 13.15 -7.64
C ASN A 57 -1.72 13.27 -9.16
N ILE A 58 -0.78 14.04 -9.67
CA ILE A 58 -0.56 14.17 -11.12
C ILE A 58 -0.12 12.83 -11.71
N LEU A 59 0.78 12.12 -11.02
CA LEU A 59 1.25 10.81 -11.47
C LEU A 59 0.07 9.81 -11.56
N VAL A 60 -0.81 9.80 -10.56
CA VAL A 60 -2.01 8.96 -10.56
C VAL A 60 -2.96 9.36 -11.69
N GLN A 61 -3.18 10.66 -11.87
CA GLN A 61 -4.06 11.17 -12.93
C GLN A 61 -3.57 10.75 -14.31
N ASN A 62 -2.27 10.88 -14.57
CA ASN A 62 -1.69 10.45 -15.85
C ASN A 62 -1.85 8.94 -16.06
N ALA A 63 -1.73 8.14 -15.00
CA ALA A 63 -1.92 6.70 -15.06
C ALA A 63 -3.37 6.32 -15.39
N LEU A 64 -4.33 7.13 -14.95
CA LEU A 64 -5.73 6.93 -15.29
C LEU A 64 -6.02 7.26 -16.76
N GLU A 65 -5.27 8.19 -17.34
CA GLU A 65 -5.51 8.70 -18.69
C GLU A 65 -4.86 7.87 -19.80
N SER A 66 -3.74 7.20 -19.51
CA SER A 66 -3.00 6.51 -20.56
C SER A 66 -2.18 5.33 -20.05
N ALA A 67 -1.86 4.42 -20.98
CA ALA A 67 -0.95 3.30 -20.70
C ALA A 67 0.48 3.80 -20.40
N GLU A 68 0.89 4.89 -21.05
CA GLU A 68 2.19 5.52 -20.76
C GLU A 68 2.25 6.06 -19.35
N GLY A 69 1.16 6.70 -18.88
CA GLY A 69 1.06 7.15 -17.50
C GLY A 69 1.12 6.00 -16.50
N ARG A 70 0.51 4.86 -16.81
CA ARG A 70 0.60 3.67 -15.96
C ARG A 70 2.02 3.13 -15.91
N MET A 71 2.73 3.11 -17.03
CA MET A 71 4.12 2.69 -17.07
C MET A 71 4.99 3.63 -16.23
N GLU A 72 4.75 4.92 -16.33
CA GLU A 72 5.46 5.92 -15.53
C GLU A 72 5.26 5.69 -14.05
N LEU A 73 4.02 5.43 -13.62
CA LEU A 73 3.72 5.11 -12.22
C LEU A 73 4.48 3.86 -11.76
N GLN A 74 4.53 2.82 -12.58
CA GLN A 74 5.28 1.61 -12.28
C GLN A 74 6.77 1.90 -12.10
N LEU A 75 7.35 2.68 -13.01
CA LEU A 75 8.77 3.04 -12.94
C LEU A 75 9.09 3.84 -11.68
N VAL A 76 8.22 4.76 -11.31
CA VAL A 76 8.41 5.55 -10.08
C VAL A 76 8.31 4.66 -8.84
N LEU A 77 7.35 3.75 -8.80
CA LEU A 77 7.22 2.80 -7.70
C LEU A 77 8.48 1.92 -7.56
N MET A 78 8.98 1.43 -8.69
CA MET A 78 10.20 0.63 -8.71
C MET A 78 11.42 1.42 -8.24
N ALA A 79 11.54 2.65 -8.72
CA ALA A 79 12.63 3.53 -8.29
C ALA A 79 12.57 3.83 -6.80
N PHE A 80 11.36 4.01 -6.26
CA PHE A 80 11.15 4.22 -4.83
C PHE A 80 11.63 3.03 -4.01
N PHE A 81 11.21 1.82 -4.37
CA PHE A 81 11.64 0.62 -3.66
C PHE A 81 13.12 0.34 -3.82
N THR A 82 13.69 0.65 -4.98
CA THR A 82 15.13 0.55 -5.19
C THR A 82 15.88 1.53 -4.29
N SER A 83 15.39 2.76 -4.14
CA SER A 83 16.01 3.74 -3.25
C SER A 83 15.94 3.29 -1.78
N MET A 84 14.84 2.68 -1.36
CA MET A 84 14.73 2.13 -0.02
C MET A 84 15.76 1.03 0.25
N LYS A 85 16.04 0.21 -0.76
CA LYS A 85 17.05 -0.85 -0.65
C LYS A 85 18.45 -0.27 -0.53
N ILE A 86 18.73 0.80 -1.27
CA ILE A 86 20.04 1.48 -1.22
C ILE A 86 20.24 2.21 0.10
N ASP A 87 19.19 2.87 0.60
CA ASP A 87 19.22 3.65 1.84
C ASP A 87 18.99 2.82 3.09
N THR A 88 19.03 1.49 2.98
CA THR A 88 18.89 0.61 4.13
C THR A 88 20.04 0.85 5.11
N ASP A 89 19.71 0.95 6.40
CA ASP A 89 20.70 1.01 7.45
C ASP A 89 21.60 -0.24 7.39
N LEU A 90 22.88 -0.03 7.55
CA LEU A 90 23.85 -1.11 7.55
C LEU A 90 24.28 -1.42 8.98
N ASP A 91 24.61 -2.68 9.24
CA ASP A 91 25.20 -3.09 10.50
C ASP A 91 26.68 -2.72 10.53
N GLU A 92 27.38 -3.08 11.62
CA GLU A 92 28.81 -2.78 11.79
C GLU A 92 29.69 -3.40 10.71
N ASN A 93 29.21 -4.47 10.06
CA ASN A 93 29.93 -5.17 9.01
C ASN A 93 29.56 -4.68 7.60
N GLY A 94 28.71 -3.67 7.50
CA GLY A 94 28.26 -3.15 6.22
C GLY A 94 27.16 -3.97 5.57
N GLU A 95 26.52 -4.86 6.31
CA GLU A 95 25.40 -5.68 5.81
C GLU A 95 24.08 -5.02 6.13
N ALA A 96 23.11 -5.17 5.21
CA ALA A 96 21.76 -4.63 5.39
C ALA A 96 21.08 -5.28 6.61
N LEU A 97 20.54 -4.43 7.49
CA LEU A 97 19.84 -4.90 8.66
C LEU A 97 18.47 -5.49 8.28
N PRO A 98 18.10 -6.66 8.81
CA PRO A 98 16.72 -7.09 8.71
C PRO A 98 15.83 -6.15 9.53
N PRO A 99 14.60 -5.82 9.17
CA PRO A 99 13.74 -6.56 8.23
C PRO A 99 13.44 -5.78 6.95
N MET A 100 14.41 -5.46 6.16
CA MET A 100 14.23 -4.66 4.93
C MET A 100 13.13 -5.21 4.03
N LYS A 101 13.10 -6.53 3.83
CA LYS A 101 12.08 -7.18 3.02
C LYS A 101 10.67 -6.93 3.57
N ASN A 102 10.49 -7.07 4.88
CA ASN A 102 9.20 -6.86 5.53
C ASN A 102 8.76 -5.41 5.43
N THR A 103 9.70 -4.48 5.52
CA THR A 103 9.41 -3.04 5.36
C THR A 103 8.93 -2.74 3.95
N CYS A 104 9.60 -3.29 2.93
CA CYS A 104 9.19 -3.12 1.54
C CYS A 104 7.82 -3.73 1.27
N GLU A 105 7.53 -4.92 1.80
CA GLU A 105 6.23 -5.56 1.66
C GLU A 105 5.13 -4.72 2.31
N GLY A 106 5.40 -4.16 3.48
CA GLY A 106 4.46 -3.27 4.16
C GLY A 106 4.19 -2.02 3.35
N TYR A 107 5.22 -1.38 2.82
CA TYR A 107 5.09 -0.20 1.98
C TYR A 107 4.32 -0.51 0.69
N LYS A 108 4.61 -1.65 0.07
CA LYS A 108 3.90 -2.10 -1.12
C LYS A 108 2.40 -2.22 -0.88
N SER A 109 2.00 -2.87 0.22
CA SER A 109 0.60 -3.02 0.58
C SER A 109 -0.08 -1.69 0.85
N HIS A 110 0.57 -0.80 1.60
CA HIS A 110 0.00 0.51 1.91
C HIS A 110 -0.11 1.39 0.66
N LEU A 111 0.91 1.42 -0.18
CA LEU A 111 0.88 2.18 -1.43
C LEU A 111 -0.20 1.67 -2.38
N ARG A 112 -0.41 0.35 -2.45
CA ARG A 112 -1.50 -0.21 -3.22
C ARG A 112 -2.85 0.37 -2.78
N MET A 113 -3.10 0.40 -1.48
CA MET A 113 -4.35 0.94 -0.94
C MET A 113 -4.48 2.44 -1.14
N ILE A 114 -3.38 3.17 -1.03
CA ILE A 114 -3.37 4.61 -1.28
C ILE A 114 -3.69 4.91 -2.74
N ILE A 115 -3.08 4.19 -3.67
CA ILE A 115 -3.32 4.36 -5.12
C ILE A 115 -4.75 3.96 -5.48
N LEU A 116 -5.28 2.87 -4.90
CA LEU A 116 -6.68 2.50 -5.08
C LEU A 116 -7.61 3.62 -4.64
N GLY A 117 -7.36 4.22 -3.48
CA GLY A 117 -8.16 5.33 -2.98
C GLY A 117 -8.09 6.56 -3.86
N LYS A 118 -6.89 6.94 -4.32
CA LYS A 118 -6.71 8.12 -5.18
C LYS A 118 -7.32 7.95 -6.57
N SER A 119 -7.48 6.72 -7.04
CA SER A 119 -7.99 6.40 -8.37
C SER A 119 -9.43 5.88 -8.37
N ASP A 120 -10.13 5.96 -7.26
CA ASP A 120 -11.48 5.41 -7.07
C ASP A 120 -11.55 3.92 -7.46
N GLY A 121 -10.54 3.16 -7.08
CA GLY A 121 -10.45 1.73 -7.32
C GLY A 121 -10.03 1.32 -8.73
N LYS A 122 -9.71 2.29 -9.59
CA LYS A 122 -9.37 2.00 -11.00
C LYS A 122 -7.95 1.53 -11.21
N LEU A 123 -7.02 1.93 -10.34
CA LEU A 123 -5.62 1.53 -10.44
C LEU A 123 -5.27 0.60 -9.28
N ASP A 124 -5.10 -0.68 -9.58
CA ASP A 124 -4.72 -1.70 -8.61
C ASP A 124 -3.33 -2.24 -8.96
N THR A 125 -2.33 -1.92 -8.13
CA THR A 125 -0.95 -2.35 -8.37
C THR A 125 -0.76 -3.86 -8.26
N SER A 126 -1.73 -4.58 -7.70
CA SER A 126 -1.69 -6.05 -7.68
C SER A 126 -2.25 -6.66 -8.96
N ASN A 127 -2.85 -5.86 -9.85
CA ASN A 127 -3.41 -6.36 -11.11
C ASN A 127 -2.28 -6.64 -12.09
N PRO A 128 -2.04 -7.91 -12.48
CA PRO A 128 -0.92 -8.27 -13.35
C PRO A 128 -1.08 -7.78 -14.78
N VAL A 129 -2.29 -7.43 -15.20
CA VAL A 129 -2.52 -6.87 -16.53
C VAL A 129 -2.11 -5.40 -16.59
N MET A 130 -2.48 -4.62 -15.56
CA MET A 130 -2.17 -3.20 -15.48
C MET A 130 -0.72 -2.93 -15.08
N PHE A 131 -0.18 -3.73 -14.19
CA PHE A 131 1.12 -3.50 -13.56
C PHE A 131 2.07 -4.69 -13.75
N LYS A 132 2.20 -5.16 -14.98
CA LYS A 132 3.04 -6.32 -15.35
C LYS A 132 4.49 -6.16 -14.91
N THR A 133 5.09 -5.05 -15.26
CA THR A 133 6.50 -4.79 -15.01
C THR A 133 6.78 -4.66 -13.51
N TYR A 134 5.90 -3.97 -12.82
CA TYR A 134 6.02 -3.76 -11.38
C TYR A 134 6.05 -5.08 -10.62
N LYS A 135 5.14 -6.00 -10.94
CA LYS A 135 5.08 -7.30 -10.27
C LYS A 135 6.33 -8.12 -10.49
N VAL A 136 6.81 -8.17 -11.73
CA VAL A 136 8.03 -8.94 -12.08
C VAL A 136 9.25 -8.40 -11.37
N ILE A 137 9.45 -7.10 -11.42
CA ILE A 137 10.63 -6.49 -10.81
C ILE A 137 10.58 -6.53 -9.29
N PHE A 138 9.40 -6.43 -8.70
CA PHE A 138 9.27 -6.56 -7.25
C PHE A 138 9.75 -7.92 -6.74
N HIS A 139 9.58 -8.98 -7.53
CA HIS A 139 10.10 -10.30 -7.17
C HIS A 139 11.63 -10.38 -7.23
N LEU A 140 12.28 -9.46 -7.92
CA LEU A 140 13.75 -9.43 -8.01
C LEU A 140 14.39 -8.63 -6.87
N ILE A 141 13.58 -7.89 -6.12
CA ILE A 141 14.03 -7.17 -4.93
C ILE A 141 13.99 -8.09 -3.72
#